data_c42691f359fd0b6204f80c2be3a3d718
#
_entry.id   c42691f359fd0b6204f80c2be3a3d718
#
_cell.length_a   1.000
_cell.length_b   1.000
_cell.length_c   1.000
_cell.angle_alpha   90.00
_cell.angle_beta   90.00
_cell.angle_gamma   90.00
#
_symmetry.space_group_name_H-M   'P 1'
#
loop_
_entity.id
_entity.type
_entity.pdbx_description
1 polymer ?
#
loop_
_entity_poly.entity_id
_entity_poly.type
_entity_poly.pdbx_seq_one_letter_code
_entity_poly.pdbx_strand_id
1 'polypeptide(L)'
;MNVAERAARSVFDVINNRSLERIPELVTDDFVDHGAPPGLVPPGPKGYMAVLGFVTNVLGIRYEVHDVVASGDLIAVRATGHGIHASDHLGFPATGRPYAMESMHLYRAAGDRLSDHWGVRDELGALYQVGALTPPP
;
A
#
# COMPACT_ATOMS: atom_id res chain seq x y z
N MET A 1 4.63 -21.78 4.33
CA MET A 1 4.30 -20.35 4.48
C MET A 1 3.82 -20.12 5.91
N ASN A 2 4.45 -19.20 6.65
CA ASN A 2 4.02 -18.92 8.02
C ASN A 2 2.77 -18.05 8.05
N VAL A 3 2.15 -17.91 9.23
CA VAL A 3 0.90 -17.17 9.40
C VAL A 3 1.07 -15.69 9.06
N ALA A 4 2.21 -15.10 9.48
CA ALA A 4 2.50 -13.69 9.23
C ALA A 4 2.65 -13.39 7.74
N GLU A 5 3.33 -14.27 7.01
CA GLU A 5 3.47 -14.14 5.56
C GLU A 5 2.10 -14.21 4.87
N ARG A 6 1.24 -15.12 5.31
CA ARG A 6 -0.12 -15.22 4.79
C ARG A 6 -0.93 -13.95 5.06
N ALA A 7 -0.81 -13.41 6.26
CA ALA A 7 -1.51 -12.17 6.61
C ALA A 7 -1.08 -11.02 5.69
N ALA A 8 0.22 -10.86 5.45
CA ALA A 8 0.72 -9.82 4.56
C ALA A 8 0.23 -10.00 3.12
N ARG A 9 0.28 -11.23 2.58
CA ARG A 9 -0.28 -11.55 1.26
C ARG A 9 -1.77 -11.24 1.19
N SER A 10 -2.51 -11.57 2.26
CA SER A 10 -3.96 -11.34 2.33
C SER A 10 -4.32 -9.87 2.29
N VAL A 11 -3.48 -8.97 2.84
CA VAL A 11 -3.73 -7.53 2.73
C VAL A 11 -3.78 -7.11 1.26
N PHE A 12 -2.83 -7.57 0.43
CA PHE A 12 -2.82 -7.22 -0.99
C PHE A 12 -4.01 -7.83 -1.74
N ASP A 13 -4.42 -9.05 -1.39
CA ASP A 13 -5.62 -9.67 -1.95
C ASP A 13 -6.88 -8.86 -1.58
N VAL A 14 -6.98 -8.42 -0.34
CA VAL A 14 -8.10 -7.59 0.15
C VAL A 14 -8.16 -6.27 -0.61
N ILE A 15 -7.00 -5.60 -0.82
CA ILE A 15 -6.92 -4.37 -1.62
C ILE A 15 -7.42 -4.65 -3.03
N ASN A 16 -6.89 -5.66 -3.69
CA ASN A 16 -7.20 -5.98 -5.07
C ASN A 16 -8.66 -6.40 -5.26
N ASN A 17 -9.23 -7.11 -4.31
CA ASN A 17 -10.62 -7.56 -4.33
C ASN A 17 -11.61 -6.53 -3.79
N ARG A 18 -11.12 -5.38 -3.32
CA ARG A 18 -11.94 -4.31 -2.75
C ARG A 18 -12.77 -4.78 -1.54
N SER A 19 -12.22 -5.70 -0.74
CA SER A 19 -12.88 -6.29 0.44
C SER A 19 -12.25 -5.75 1.74
N LEU A 20 -12.19 -4.42 1.88
CA LEU A 20 -11.52 -3.74 3.00
C LEU A 20 -12.15 -4.07 4.36
N GLU A 21 -13.40 -4.52 4.39
CA GLU A 21 -14.07 -4.96 5.61
C GLU A 21 -13.36 -6.14 6.29
N ARG A 22 -12.45 -6.81 5.59
CA ARG A 22 -11.65 -7.90 6.16
C ARG A 22 -10.39 -7.45 6.87
N ILE A 23 -10.01 -6.18 6.77
CA ILE A 23 -8.78 -5.66 7.41
C ILE A 23 -8.74 -5.94 8.92
N PRO A 24 -9.83 -5.80 9.69
CA PRO A 24 -9.79 -6.12 11.12
C PRO A 24 -9.38 -7.55 11.46
N GLU A 25 -9.52 -8.48 10.52
CA GLU A 25 -9.07 -9.87 10.71
C GLU A 25 -7.54 -10.01 10.56
N LEU A 26 -6.89 -9.06 9.89
CA LEU A 26 -5.51 -9.16 9.44
C LEU A 26 -4.55 -8.29 10.25
N VAL A 27 -5.04 -7.24 10.90
CA VAL A 27 -4.19 -6.28 11.64
C VAL A 27 -4.64 -6.21 13.10
N THR A 28 -3.69 -5.84 13.97
CA THR A 28 -3.98 -5.71 15.40
C THR A 28 -4.81 -4.47 15.70
N ASP A 29 -5.41 -4.42 16.89
CA ASP A 29 -6.23 -3.29 17.31
C ASP A 29 -5.41 -2.00 17.48
N ASP A 30 -4.10 -2.13 17.69
CA ASP A 30 -3.15 -1.01 17.83
C ASP A 30 -2.26 -0.83 16.59
N PHE A 31 -2.63 -1.40 15.45
CA PHE A 31 -1.86 -1.35 14.20
C PHE A 31 -1.47 0.09 13.84
N VAL A 32 -0.22 0.28 13.42
CA VAL A 32 0.29 1.58 12.98
C VAL A 32 0.77 1.48 11.53
N ASP A 33 0.25 2.34 10.66
CA ASP A 33 0.78 2.52 9.32
C ASP A 33 1.75 3.71 9.33
N HIS A 34 3.04 3.39 9.33
CA HIS A 34 4.11 4.39 9.34
C HIS A 34 4.29 5.09 7.98
N GLY A 35 3.64 4.58 6.93
CA GLY A 35 3.63 5.22 5.62
C GLY A 35 2.63 6.37 5.50
N ALA A 36 1.67 6.46 6.42
CA ALA A 36 0.72 7.57 6.46
C ALA A 36 1.34 8.75 7.22
N PRO A 37 0.97 10.01 6.87
CA PRO A 37 1.43 11.18 7.63
C PRO A 37 1.02 11.08 9.10
N PRO A 38 1.92 11.48 10.04
CA PRO A 38 1.61 11.41 11.47
C PRO A 38 0.33 12.18 11.82
N GLY A 39 -0.55 11.55 12.61
CA GLY A 39 -1.79 12.15 13.08
C GLY A 39 -2.90 12.27 12.05
N LEU A 40 -2.68 11.79 10.81
CA LEU A 40 -3.72 11.86 9.77
C LEU A 40 -4.84 10.85 10.01
N VAL A 41 -4.50 9.67 10.47
CA VAL A 41 -5.47 8.60 10.75
C VAL A 41 -5.21 8.01 12.14
N PRO A 42 -6.25 7.50 12.82
CA PRO A 42 -6.04 6.83 14.11
C PRO A 42 -5.31 5.51 13.93
N PRO A 43 -4.68 4.98 14.99
CA PRO A 43 -4.15 3.63 14.95
C PRO A 43 -5.27 2.60 14.83
N GLY A 44 -4.91 1.37 14.47
CA GLY A 44 -5.82 0.25 14.38
C GLY A 44 -6.44 0.06 13.01
N PRO A 45 -7.37 -0.92 12.91
CA PRO A 45 -7.97 -1.29 11.63
C PRO A 45 -8.68 -0.14 10.92
N LYS A 46 -9.38 0.73 11.66
CA LYS A 46 -10.11 1.86 11.07
C LYS A 46 -9.18 2.83 10.35
N GLY A 47 -8.04 3.14 10.96
CA GLY A 47 -7.05 4.02 10.33
C GLY A 47 -6.48 3.40 9.06
N TYR A 48 -6.15 2.13 9.11
CA TYR A 48 -5.62 1.43 7.93
C TYR A 48 -6.67 1.31 6.83
N MET A 49 -7.93 1.02 7.20
CA MET A 49 -9.03 1.00 6.21
C MET A 49 -9.22 2.36 5.54
N ALA A 50 -9.03 3.47 6.26
CA ALA A 50 -9.09 4.80 5.68
C ALA A 50 -7.97 5.03 4.67
N VAL A 51 -6.73 4.63 5.01
CA VAL A 51 -5.58 4.71 4.08
C VAL A 51 -5.84 3.86 2.84
N LEU A 52 -6.25 2.61 3.03
CA LEU A 52 -6.51 1.69 1.91
C LEU A 52 -7.73 2.11 1.09
N GLY A 53 -8.70 2.77 1.72
CA GLY A 53 -9.84 3.37 1.01
C GLY A 53 -9.39 4.45 0.04
N PHE A 54 -8.43 5.26 0.44
CA PHE A 54 -7.81 6.24 -0.48
C PHE A 54 -7.10 5.52 -1.63
N VAL A 55 -6.30 4.51 -1.32
CA VAL A 55 -5.58 3.72 -2.33
C VAL A 55 -6.54 3.09 -3.36
N THR A 56 -7.65 2.54 -2.89
CA THR A 56 -8.60 1.83 -3.75
C THR A 56 -9.60 2.74 -4.44
N ASN A 57 -10.20 3.69 -3.71
CA ASN A 57 -11.32 4.49 -4.22
C ASN A 57 -10.87 5.77 -4.90
N VAL A 58 -9.77 6.39 -4.43
CA VAL A 58 -9.25 7.63 -5.02
C VAL A 58 -8.19 7.31 -6.06
N LEU A 59 -7.19 6.50 -5.70
CA LEU A 59 -6.09 6.17 -6.62
C LEU A 59 -6.43 5.03 -7.58
N GLY A 60 -7.38 4.19 -7.21
CA GLY A 60 -7.77 3.04 -8.04
C GLY A 60 -6.66 2.01 -8.24
N ILE A 61 -5.73 1.91 -7.29
CA ILE A 61 -4.56 1.06 -7.44
C ILE A 61 -4.93 -0.42 -7.29
N ARG A 62 -4.36 -1.24 -8.17
CA ARG A 62 -4.29 -2.70 -8.03
C ARG A 62 -2.83 -3.08 -7.93
N TYR A 63 -2.52 -3.98 -6.99
CA TYR A 63 -1.15 -4.42 -6.78
C TYR A 63 -0.85 -5.73 -7.50
N GLU A 64 0.32 -5.76 -8.10
CA GLU A 64 0.96 -6.99 -8.58
C GLU A 64 2.10 -7.29 -7.62
N VAL A 65 1.96 -8.36 -6.83
CA VAL A 65 2.98 -8.77 -5.85
C VAL A 65 4.02 -9.62 -6.55
N HIS A 66 5.29 -9.22 -6.44
CA HIS A 66 6.39 -9.93 -7.09
C HIS A 66 7.10 -10.87 -6.12
N ASP A 67 7.47 -10.37 -4.94
CA ASP A 67 8.21 -11.14 -3.94
C ASP A 67 7.65 -10.89 -2.56
N VAL A 68 7.66 -11.94 -1.74
CA VAL A 68 7.39 -11.86 -0.31
C VAL A 68 8.48 -12.63 0.42
N VAL A 69 9.17 -11.97 1.33
CA VAL A 69 10.26 -12.55 2.12
C VAL A 69 9.95 -12.35 3.59
N ALA A 70 9.90 -13.43 4.34
CA ALA A 70 9.62 -13.40 5.77
C ALA A 70 10.85 -13.87 6.55
N SER A 71 11.17 -13.15 7.62
CA SER A 71 12.23 -13.52 8.57
C SER A 71 11.77 -13.10 9.97
N GLY A 72 11.55 -14.08 10.84
CA GLY A 72 11.00 -13.83 12.17
C GLY A 72 9.62 -13.18 12.06
N ASP A 73 9.46 -12.03 12.72
CA ASP A 73 8.20 -11.27 12.71
C ASP A 73 8.14 -10.20 11.60
N LEU A 74 9.15 -10.14 10.72
CA LEU A 74 9.20 -9.16 9.63
C LEU A 74 8.89 -9.81 8.29
N ILE A 75 8.07 -9.13 7.51
CA ILE A 75 7.66 -9.59 6.18
C ILE A 75 7.88 -8.45 5.19
N ALA A 76 8.77 -8.64 4.22
CA ALA A 76 9.01 -7.70 3.14
C ALA A 76 8.20 -8.10 1.91
N VAL A 77 7.59 -7.12 1.25
CA VAL A 77 6.82 -7.33 0.02
C VAL A 77 7.30 -6.35 -1.03
N ARG A 78 7.68 -6.87 -2.22
CA ARG A 78 7.93 -6.04 -3.39
C ARG A 78 6.75 -6.15 -4.33
N ALA A 79 6.19 -5.01 -4.71
CA ALA A 79 4.97 -4.97 -5.52
C ALA A 79 4.98 -3.78 -6.48
N THR A 80 4.19 -3.90 -7.55
CA THR A 80 3.90 -2.81 -8.46
C THR A 80 2.45 -2.38 -8.28
N GLY A 81 2.22 -1.10 -8.04
CA GLY A 81 0.89 -0.52 -8.00
C GLY A 81 0.50 0.02 -9.37
N HIS A 82 -0.49 -0.63 -9.99
CA HIS A 82 -1.03 -0.20 -11.28
C HIS A 82 -2.21 0.74 -11.05
N GLY A 83 -2.12 1.95 -11.57
CA GLY A 83 -3.16 2.95 -11.42
C GLY A 83 -3.26 3.87 -12.63
N ILE A 84 -4.21 4.80 -12.56
CA ILE A 84 -4.39 5.85 -13.55
C ILE A 84 -4.28 7.20 -12.82
N HIS A 85 -3.52 8.14 -13.39
CA HIS A 85 -3.39 9.48 -12.82
C HIS A 85 -4.67 10.28 -13.09
N ALA A 86 -5.72 9.95 -12.32
CA ALA A 86 -7.07 10.48 -12.48
C ALA A 86 -7.42 11.57 -11.45
N SER A 87 -6.50 11.90 -10.55
CA SER A 87 -6.68 12.93 -9.52
C SER A 87 -5.38 13.70 -9.29
N ASP A 88 -5.48 14.83 -8.60
CA ASP A 88 -4.34 15.73 -8.36
C ASP A 88 -3.55 15.34 -7.08
N HIS A 89 -3.72 14.13 -6.57
CA HIS A 89 -3.17 13.72 -5.26
C HIS A 89 -1.65 13.80 -5.17
N LEU A 90 -0.92 13.73 -6.30
CA LEU A 90 0.54 13.88 -6.32
C LEU A 90 0.98 15.33 -6.51
N GLY A 91 0.06 16.29 -6.44
CA GLY A 91 0.35 17.71 -6.57
C GLY A 91 0.43 18.21 -8.02
N PHE A 92 0.08 17.38 -8.99
CA PHE A 92 0.05 17.72 -10.41
C PHE A 92 -1.33 17.45 -10.98
N PRO A 93 -1.81 18.31 -11.92
CA PRO A 93 -3.11 18.08 -12.54
C PRO A 93 -3.21 16.69 -13.17
N ALA A 94 -4.37 16.07 -13.00
CA ALA A 94 -4.63 14.72 -13.52
C ALA A 94 -4.37 14.65 -15.03
N THR A 95 -3.57 13.66 -15.46
CA THR A 95 -3.23 13.47 -16.86
C THR A 95 -4.11 12.41 -17.53
N GLY A 96 -4.80 11.58 -16.74
CA GLY A 96 -5.59 10.45 -17.24
C GLY A 96 -4.74 9.28 -17.73
N ARG A 97 -3.43 9.33 -17.59
CA ARG A 97 -2.52 8.29 -18.11
C ARG A 97 -2.30 7.20 -17.07
N PRO A 98 -2.08 5.94 -17.52
CA PRO A 98 -1.74 4.85 -16.62
C PRO A 98 -0.29 4.93 -16.15
N TYR A 99 -0.04 4.41 -14.94
CA TYR A 99 1.30 4.23 -14.41
C TYR A 99 1.45 2.86 -13.75
N ALA A 100 2.70 2.40 -13.68
CA ALA A 100 3.10 1.21 -12.92
C ALA A 100 4.14 1.67 -11.89
N MET A 101 3.71 1.82 -10.64
CA MET A 101 4.51 2.41 -9.57
C MET A 101 5.15 1.33 -8.72
N GLU A 102 6.49 1.27 -8.74
CA GLU A 102 7.23 0.33 -7.90
C GLU A 102 7.10 0.68 -6.43
N SER A 103 7.00 -0.35 -5.58
CA SER A 103 6.87 -0.16 -4.15
C SER A 103 7.54 -1.28 -3.35
N MET A 104 8.01 -0.91 -2.15
CA MET A 104 8.53 -1.84 -1.17
C MET A 104 7.75 -1.64 0.12
N HIS A 105 7.32 -2.74 0.71
CA HIS A 105 6.55 -2.73 1.95
C HIS A 105 7.24 -3.62 2.97
N LEU A 106 7.19 -3.20 4.24
CA LEU A 106 7.64 -4.01 5.36
C LEU A 106 6.52 -4.06 6.38
N TYR A 107 6.15 -5.27 6.78
CA TYR A 107 5.20 -5.49 7.86
C TYR A 107 5.90 -6.11 9.06
N ARG A 108 5.43 -5.78 10.26
CA ARG A 108 5.75 -6.53 11.47
C ARG A 108 4.51 -7.28 11.92
N ALA A 109 4.72 -8.52 12.37
CA ALA A 109 3.66 -9.35 12.90
C ALA A 109 3.66 -9.36 14.41
N ALA A 110 2.50 -9.49 15.01
CA ALA A 110 2.28 -9.77 16.42
C ALA A 110 1.27 -10.91 16.49
N GLY A 111 1.77 -12.12 16.78
CA GLY A 111 0.95 -13.33 16.71
C GLY A 111 0.57 -13.64 15.26
N ASP A 112 -0.72 -13.79 15.02
CA ASP A 112 -1.28 -14.13 13.71
C ASP A 112 -1.73 -12.91 12.90
N ARG A 113 -1.50 -11.70 13.41
CA ARG A 113 -1.88 -10.45 12.75
C ARG A 113 -0.68 -9.53 12.56
N LEU A 114 -0.88 -8.51 11.75
CA LEU A 114 0.15 -7.50 11.48
C LEU A 114 -0.04 -6.32 12.44
N SER A 115 1.07 -5.84 13.02
CA SER A 115 1.05 -4.73 13.97
C SER A 115 1.56 -3.41 13.38
N ASP A 116 2.38 -3.47 12.32
CA ASP A 116 3.02 -2.30 11.74
C ASP A 116 3.17 -2.46 10.24
N HIS A 117 3.13 -1.34 9.53
CA HIS A 117 3.44 -1.26 8.10
C HIS A 117 4.34 -0.05 7.83
N TRP A 118 5.40 -0.29 7.07
CA TRP A 118 6.23 0.75 6.44
C TRP A 118 6.14 0.54 4.93
N GLY A 119 6.05 1.64 4.18
CA GLY A 119 6.02 1.54 2.73
C GLY A 119 6.69 2.72 2.08
N VAL A 120 7.43 2.45 1.00
CA VAL A 120 7.99 3.48 0.12
C VAL A 120 7.57 3.17 -1.31
N ARG A 121 7.29 4.23 -2.06
CA ARG A 121 6.81 4.12 -3.44
C ARG A 121 7.60 5.05 -4.33
N ASP A 122 7.84 4.62 -5.56
CA ASP A 122 8.49 5.44 -6.57
C ASP A 122 7.48 6.41 -7.20
N GLU A 123 7.06 7.40 -6.45
CA GLU A 123 6.11 8.42 -6.93
C GLU A 123 6.74 9.26 -8.05
N LEU A 124 8.03 9.55 -7.96
CA LEU A 124 8.75 10.30 -9.00
C LEU A 124 8.71 9.55 -10.33
N GLY A 125 8.97 8.24 -10.31
CA GLY A 125 8.88 7.40 -11.50
C GLY A 125 7.47 7.40 -12.10
N ALA A 126 6.45 7.33 -11.26
CA ALA A 126 5.07 7.41 -11.73
C ALA A 126 4.77 8.76 -12.42
N LEU A 127 5.26 9.87 -11.86
CA LEU A 127 5.09 11.20 -12.46
C LEU A 127 5.79 11.32 -13.81
N TYR A 128 6.96 10.70 -13.97
CA TYR A 128 7.63 10.62 -15.27
C TYR A 128 6.80 9.81 -16.27
N GLN A 129 6.27 8.67 -15.84
CA GLN A 129 5.48 7.79 -16.71
C GLN A 129 4.23 8.47 -17.27
N VAL A 130 3.57 9.29 -16.46
CA VAL A 130 2.33 9.98 -16.89
C VAL A 130 2.62 11.33 -17.58
N GLY A 131 3.87 11.74 -17.67
CA GLY A 131 4.26 12.98 -18.33
C GLY A 131 4.02 14.24 -17.50
N ALA A 132 3.73 14.11 -16.19
CA ALA A 132 3.58 15.25 -15.29
C ALA A 132 4.91 15.94 -15.02
N LEU A 133 6.00 15.17 -15.04
CA LEU A 133 7.37 15.66 -14.95
C LEU A 133 8.20 15.11 -16.10
N THR A 134 9.20 15.90 -16.53
CA THR A 134 10.16 15.48 -17.55
C THR A 134 11.43 14.99 -16.85
N PRO A 135 11.91 13.75 -17.14
CA PRO A 135 13.16 13.28 -16.57
C PRO A 135 14.32 14.18 -16.98
N PRO A 136 15.39 14.30 -16.17
CA PRO A 136 16.59 15.02 -16.58
C PRO A 136 17.23 14.35 -17.79
N PRO A 137 17.96 15.13 -18.62
CA PRO A 137 18.64 14.60 -19.80
C PRO A 137 19.79 13.67 -19.43
#